data_2a1f9a464edf3350ba1f9c200dcf9d2f
#
_entry.id   2a1f9a464edf3350ba1f9c200dcf9d2f
#
_cell.length_a   1.000
_cell.length_b   1.000
_cell.length_c   1.000
_cell.angle_alpha   90.00
_cell.angle_beta   90.00
_cell.angle_gamma   90.00
#
_symmetry.space_group_name_H-M   'P 1'
#
loop_
_entity.id
_entity.type
_entity.pdbx_description
1 polymer ?
#
loop_
_entity_poly.entity_id
_entity_poly.type
_entity_poly.pdbx_seq_one_letter_code
_entity_poly.pdbx_strand_id
1 'polypeptide(L)'
;MLSLRFETTEHNQNTNTMKKHLFLIAALLLTATMMTSCFKDRPDTSKKGLYVGIIGFNDDLHSKTIKILNEATKDDMKEFINKLTMENGTVLYHAVNTALDKIEVVEAPEDLINVSIVTFTDGLDQGSYVMNNNYNSGEEYLNAVSQRIRTMYKNDIPITAYAIGVRGSDVTDPVTFRQNLEKLSSSSNNVFEIESMSQIGEQFAAIAQELYNQSSSYDVTLKTPAQEPGTLIRFTFDNVSNAEESQVYIQGIYSRGNNCGILSQINYVGLVDCGSTVYSESQGSTDLFTFKNLLTEQDIPVSTTFTKQWRWQNSTESWINNSEFSPSGNTIVTEEFKSALIMLVLDCSSSLNTDFQSVKSAACQFIETLNNNTHQRN
;
A
#
# COMPACT_ATOMS: atom_id res chain seq x y z
N MET A 1 -19.16 20.85 85.12
CA MET A 1 -18.45 21.70 84.21
C MET A 1 -18.06 20.81 83.03
N LEU A 2 -18.91 20.71 82.02
CA LEU A 2 -18.65 20.03 80.76
C LEU A 2 -18.59 21.11 79.66
N SER A 3 -17.46 21.25 79.03
CA SER A 3 -17.25 22.24 78.00
C SER A 3 -16.88 21.52 76.64
N LEU A 4 -17.74 21.75 75.72
CA LEU A 4 -17.53 21.90 74.29
C LEU A 4 -16.13 21.56 73.75
N ARG A 5 -16.10 20.45 73.01
CA ARG A 5 -15.14 20.21 71.90
C ARG A 5 -15.75 19.22 70.86
N PHE A 6 -16.54 19.72 69.98
CA PHE A 6 -16.94 19.01 68.75
C PHE A 6 -17.44 20.07 67.74
N GLU A 7 -16.59 20.55 66.82
CA GLU A 7 -17.07 21.20 65.62
C GLU A 7 -15.95 21.70 64.65
N THR A 8 -14.76 21.08 64.62
CA THR A 8 -13.74 21.55 63.69
C THR A 8 -13.20 20.48 62.70
N THR A 9 -13.65 19.23 62.75
CA THR A 9 -13.13 18.14 61.97
C THR A 9 -13.94 17.85 60.67
N GLU A 10 -15.22 18.20 60.62
CA GLU A 10 -16.04 17.92 59.42
C GLU A 10 -15.84 18.93 58.26
N HIS A 11 -15.50 20.17 58.58
CA HIS A 11 -15.33 21.21 57.53
C HIS A 11 -14.02 21.03 56.70
N ASN A 12 -13.01 20.37 57.28
CA ASN A 12 -11.73 20.14 56.62
C ASN A 12 -11.72 18.89 55.72
N GLN A 13 -12.59 17.91 55.98
CA GLN A 13 -12.70 16.73 55.10
C GLN A 13 -13.49 17.03 53.82
N ASN A 14 -14.52 17.86 53.91
CA ASN A 14 -15.32 18.22 52.74
C ASN A 14 -14.56 19.10 51.72
N THR A 15 -13.69 20.02 52.21
CA THR A 15 -12.86 20.84 51.32
C THR A 15 -11.76 20.06 50.64
N ASN A 16 -11.21 19.02 51.27
CA ASN A 16 -10.21 18.15 50.64
C ASN A 16 -10.82 17.18 49.59
N THR A 17 -12.04 16.72 49.81
CA THR A 17 -12.78 15.87 48.87
C THR A 17 -13.21 16.70 47.66
N MET A 18 -13.71 17.92 47.83
CA MET A 18 -14.01 18.81 46.68
C MET A 18 -12.77 19.20 45.91
N LYS A 19 -11.63 19.47 46.55
CA LYS A 19 -10.36 19.74 45.83
C LYS A 19 -9.88 18.53 45.06
N LYS A 20 -10.00 17.31 45.57
CA LYS A 20 -9.65 16.06 44.85
C LYS A 20 -10.58 15.84 43.65
N HIS A 21 -11.87 16.05 43.78
CA HIS A 21 -12.80 15.95 42.65
C HIS A 21 -12.57 17.04 41.58
N LEU A 22 -12.25 18.27 41.99
CA LEU A 22 -11.91 19.35 41.07
C LEU A 22 -10.61 19.07 40.32
N PHE A 23 -9.60 18.47 40.99
CA PHE A 23 -8.36 18.03 40.34
C PHE A 23 -8.58 16.86 39.39
N LEU A 24 -9.46 15.90 39.72
CA LEU A 24 -9.81 14.80 38.80
C LEU A 24 -10.57 15.29 37.57
N ILE A 25 -11.49 16.22 37.74
CA ILE A 25 -12.24 16.83 36.62
C ILE A 25 -11.33 17.68 35.77
N ALA A 26 -10.40 18.44 36.36
CA ALA A 26 -9.40 19.20 35.60
C ALA A 26 -8.42 18.28 34.85
N ALA A 27 -7.98 17.16 35.44
CA ALA A 27 -7.15 16.16 34.79
C ALA A 27 -7.89 15.44 33.65
N LEU A 28 -9.16 15.09 33.81
CA LEU A 28 -10.02 14.52 32.78
C LEU A 28 -10.30 15.51 31.62
N LEU A 29 -10.49 16.80 31.92
CA LEU A 29 -10.65 17.85 30.93
C LEU A 29 -9.33 18.11 30.16
N LEU A 30 -8.16 18.07 30.83
CA LEU A 30 -6.86 18.19 30.18
C LEU A 30 -6.55 16.99 29.28
N THR A 31 -6.88 15.77 29.70
CA THR A 31 -6.72 14.58 28.85
C THR A 31 -7.69 14.58 27.68
N ALA A 32 -8.92 15.05 27.85
CA ALA A 32 -9.87 15.22 26.76
C ALA A 32 -9.44 16.29 25.75
N THR A 33 -8.84 17.40 26.22
CA THR A 33 -8.32 18.45 25.34
C THR A 33 -7.01 18.01 24.62
N MET A 34 -6.17 17.20 25.24
CA MET A 34 -5.01 16.63 24.57
C MET A 34 -5.41 15.57 23.53
N MET A 35 -6.45 14.77 23.78
CA MET A 35 -6.98 13.84 22.79
C MET A 35 -7.62 14.55 21.58
N THR A 36 -8.30 15.68 21.79
CA THR A 36 -8.92 16.43 20.69
C THR A 36 -7.89 17.16 19.80
N SER A 37 -6.72 17.52 20.30
CA SER A 37 -5.67 18.12 19.47
C SER A 37 -4.95 17.08 18.60
N CYS A 38 -4.85 15.82 19.04
CA CYS A 38 -4.34 14.72 18.20
C CYS A 38 -5.33 14.26 17.12
N PHE A 39 -6.63 14.57 17.26
CA PHE A 39 -7.65 14.17 16.29
C PHE A 39 -7.75 15.11 15.07
N LYS A 40 -7.17 16.30 15.14
CA LYS A 40 -7.32 17.31 14.09
C LYS A 40 -6.55 17.00 12.80
N ASP A 41 -5.59 16.09 12.86
CA ASP A 41 -4.72 15.72 11.72
C ASP A 41 -4.86 14.26 11.29
N ARG A 42 -5.87 13.53 11.79
CA ARG A 42 -6.12 12.18 11.28
C ARG A 42 -6.74 12.27 9.90
N PRO A 43 -6.24 11.50 8.92
CA PRO A 43 -6.89 11.41 7.64
C PRO A 43 -8.31 10.83 7.81
N ASP A 44 -9.26 11.37 7.07
CA ASP A 44 -10.59 10.79 6.95
C ASP A 44 -10.47 9.51 6.08
N THR A 45 -10.31 8.38 6.74
CA THR A 45 -10.10 7.07 6.10
C THR A 45 -11.41 6.40 5.67
N SER A 46 -12.55 7.08 5.84
CA SER A 46 -13.84 6.61 5.32
C SER A 46 -13.93 6.69 3.79
N LYS A 47 -13.01 7.40 3.14
CA LYS A 47 -12.98 7.58 1.69
C LYS A 47 -12.01 6.63 1.05
N LYS A 48 -12.43 5.99 -0.04
CA LYS A 48 -11.53 5.25 -0.92
C LYS A 48 -10.55 6.19 -1.60
N GLY A 49 -9.30 5.78 -1.72
CA GLY A 49 -8.30 6.57 -2.42
C GLY A 49 -6.85 6.28 -2.06
N LEU A 50 -5.95 7.01 -2.69
CA LEU A 50 -4.53 6.97 -2.38
C LEU A 50 -4.24 7.89 -1.20
N TYR A 51 -3.64 7.35 -0.15
CA TYR A 51 -3.21 8.08 1.04
C TYR A 51 -1.70 8.26 0.98
N VAL A 52 -1.22 9.49 0.95
CA VAL A 52 0.20 9.78 0.77
C VAL A 52 0.73 10.57 1.97
N GLY A 53 1.85 10.11 2.52
CA GLY A 53 2.68 10.83 3.48
C GLY A 53 4.06 11.10 2.91
N ILE A 54 4.72 12.15 3.39
CA ILE A 54 6.04 12.56 2.90
C ILE A 54 6.96 12.81 4.09
N ILE A 55 8.19 12.31 4.00
CA ILE A 55 9.28 12.63 4.92
C ILE A 55 10.47 13.12 4.08
N GLY A 56 10.94 14.33 4.34
CA GLY A 56 12.27 14.78 3.93
C GLY A 56 13.25 14.60 5.09
N PHE A 57 14.46 14.18 4.84
CA PHE A 57 15.46 13.97 5.87
C PHE A 57 16.85 14.50 5.47
N ASN A 58 17.57 15.01 6.45
CA ASN A 58 18.99 15.33 6.44
C ASN A 58 19.59 14.88 7.78
N ASP A 59 20.03 15.75 8.67
CA ASP A 59 20.33 15.44 10.09
C ASP A 59 19.07 15.54 10.99
N ASP A 60 17.94 16.00 10.43
CA ASP A 60 16.62 16.07 11.07
C ASP A 60 15.53 15.50 10.15
N LEU A 61 14.31 15.40 10.64
CA LEU A 61 13.16 14.91 9.90
C LEU A 61 12.11 16.00 9.69
N HIS A 62 11.78 16.22 8.44
CA HIS A 62 10.65 17.07 8.03
C HIS A 62 9.53 16.18 7.51
N SER A 63 8.37 16.18 8.16
CA SER A 63 7.31 15.25 7.78
C SER A 63 5.99 15.94 7.48
N LYS A 64 5.33 15.51 6.42
CA LYS A 64 3.94 15.82 6.08
C LYS A 64 3.04 14.68 6.55
N THR A 65 1.94 15.03 7.17
CA THR A 65 0.93 14.07 7.62
C THR A 65 0.34 13.31 6.43
N ILE A 66 0.07 12.03 6.62
CA ILE A 66 -0.60 11.18 5.63
C ILE A 66 -2.00 11.76 5.35
N LYS A 67 -2.31 11.99 4.08
CA LYS A 67 -3.60 12.52 3.63
C LYS A 67 -4.04 11.81 2.35
N ILE A 68 -5.35 11.76 2.12
CA ILE A 68 -5.88 11.34 0.84
C ILE A 68 -5.41 12.29 -0.27
N LEU A 69 -4.91 11.71 -1.36
CA LEU A 69 -4.46 12.45 -2.53
C LEU A 69 -5.66 12.86 -3.39
N ASN A 70 -5.81 14.13 -3.61
CA ASN A 70 -6.80 14.75 -4.49
C ASN A 70 -6.30 16.13 -4.93
N GLU A 71 -7.04 16.84 -5.77
CA GLU A 71 -6.62 18.15 -6.29
C GLU A 71 -6.25 19.16 -5.19
N ALA A 72 -6.99 19.19 -4.08
CA ALA A 72 -6.72 20.13 -3.00
C ALA A 72 -5.47 19.75 -2.17
N THR A 73 -5.22 18.48 -1.95
CA THR A 73 -4.09 17.98 -1.15
C THR A 73 -2.82 17.81 -1.96
N LYS A 74 -2.93 17.59 -3.27
CA LYS A 74 -1.82 17.52 -4.22
C LYS A 74 -0.92 18.76 -4.17
N ASP A 75 -1.54 19.92 -4.27
CA ASP A 75 -0.80 21.19 -4.27
C ASP A 75 -0.13 21.46 -2.92
N ASP A 76 -0.80 21.12 -1.81
CA ASP A 76 -0.23 21.18 -0.46
C ASP A 76 0.97 20.23 -0.27
N MET A 77 0.93 19.04 -0.87
CA MET A 77 2.05 18.09 -0.87
C MET A 77 3.24 18.60 -1.70
N LYS A 78 2.97 19.14 -2.89
CA LYS A 78 4.00 19.73 -3.77
C LYS A 78 4.61 20.97 -3.13
N GLU A 79 3.83 21.81 -2.48
CA GLU A 79 4.32 22.96 -1.73
C GLU A 79 5.25 22.52 -0.58
N PHE A 80 4.90 21.45 0.14
CA PHE A 80 5.76 20.88 1.17
C PHE A 80 7.09 20.41 0.58
N ILE A 81 7.08 19.63 -0.52
CA ILE A 81 8.29 19.17 -1.20
C ILE A 81 9.15 20.36 -1.62
N ASN A 82 8.56 21.40 -2.20
CA ASN A 82 9.28 22.58 -2.66
C ASN A 82 9.89 23.41 -1.51
N LYS A 83 9.34 23.33 -0.29
CA LYS A 83 9.87 23.99 0.90
C LYS A 83 10.98 23.20 1.61
N LEU A 84 11.23 21.95 1.25
CA LEU A 84 12.35 21.20 1.80
C LEU A 84 13.67 21.91 1.49
N THR A 85 14.55 21.96 2.47
CA THR A 85 15.88 22.59 2.39
C THR A 85 16.97 21.52 2.53
N MET A 86 18.10 21.75 1.87
CA MET A 86 19.27 20.93 2.05
C MET A 86 20.02 21.35 3.31
N GLU A 87 20.41 20.35 4.11
CA GLU A 87 21.32 20.53 5.24
C GLU A 87 22.29 19.37 5.32
N ASN A 88 23.29 19.46 6.19
CA ASN A 88 24.27 18.38 6.36
C ASN A 88 23.61 17.19 7.07
N GLY A 89 24.21 16.01 6.90
CA GLY A 89 23.77 14.79 7.55
C GLY A 89 22.79 13.96 6.73
N THR A 90 22.64 12.69 7.10
CA THR A 90 21.81 11.71 6.40
C THR A 90 21.32 10.68 7.41
N VAL A 91 20.15 10.95 8.03
CA VAL A 91 19.53 10.03 9.01
C VAL A 91 18.54 9.07 8.31
N LEU A 92 19.04 8.38 7.30
CA LEU A 92 18.27 7.54 6.37
C LEU A 92 17.45 6.44 7.10
N TYR A 93 18.11 5.66 7.97
CA TYR A 93 17.43 4.54 8.64
C TYR A 93 16.37 5.04 9.62
N HIS A 94 16.62 6.19 10.26
CA HIS A 94 15.66 6.83 11.15
C HIS A 94 14.45 7.37 10.38
N ALA A 95 14.67 7.90 9.18
CA ALA A 95 13.59 8.37 8.30
C ALA A 95 12.68 7.22 7.85
N VAL A 96 13.26 6.09 7.42
CA VAL A 96 12.48 4.89 7.02
C VAL A 96 11.77 4.29 8.23
N ASN A 97 12.43 4.21 9.40
CA ASN A 97 11.77 3.74 10.62
C ASN A 97 10.59 4.62 11.01
N THR A 98 10.74 5.95 10.90
CA THR A 98 9.65 6.90 11.17
C THR A 98 8.50 6.75 10.17
N ALA A 99 8.79 6.41 8.90
CA ALA A 99 7.75 6.09 7.93
C ALA A 99 6.94 4.86 8.35
N LEU A 100 7.62 3.80 8.83
CA LEU A 100 6.99 2.61 9.39
C LEU A 100 6.13 2.93 10.62
N ASP A 101 6.63 3.79 11.54
CA ASP A 101 5.86 4.23 12.72
C ASP A 101 4.58 4.98 12.31
N LYS A 102 4.66 5.85 11.29
CA LYS A 102 3.50 6.57 10.76
C LYS A 102 2.47 5.63 10.12
N ILE A 103 2.93 4.63 9.36
CA ILE A 103 2.08 3.58 8.79
C ILE A 103 1.40 2.77 9.91
N GLU A 104 2.13 2.41 10.95
CA GLU A 104 1.62 1.62 12.07
C GLU A 104 0.46 2.31 12.79
N VAL A 105 0.61 3.61 13.09
CA VAL A 105 -0.35 4.37 13.90
C VAL A 105 -1.50 4.98 13.11
N VAL A 106 -1.37 5.16 11.79
CA VAL A 106 -2.45 5.74 10.98
C VAL A 106 -3.63 4.77 10.92
N GLU A 107 -4.84 5.29 11.03
CA GLU A 107 -6.03 4.51 10.76
C GLU A 107 -6.11 4.24 9.26
N ALA A 108 -6.23 2.97 8.88
CA ALA A 108 -6.25 2.58 7.47
C ALA A 108 -7.68 2.41 6.95
N PRO A 109 -7.93 2.69 5.66
CA PRO A 109 -9.19 2.37 5.01
C PRO A 109 -9.51 0.87 5.10
N GLU A 110 -10.80 0.53 5.17
CA GLU A 110 -11.25 -0.88 5.21
C GLU A 110 -10.91 -1.64 3.91
N ASP A 111 -10.87 -0.91 2.79
CA ASP A 111 -10.57 -1.46 1.46
C ASP A 111 -9.09 -1.31 1.06
N LEU A 112 -8.20 -1.18 2.03
CA LEU A 112 -6.76 -1.09 1.80
C LEU A 112 -6.23 -2.38 1.17
N ILE A 113 -5.51 -2.26 0.03
CA ILE A 113 -4.88 -3.40 -0.66
C ILE A 113 -3.39 -3.22 -0.90
N ASN A 114 -2.84 -2.02 -0.70
CA ASN A 114 -1.42 -1.75 -0.88
C ASN A 114 -0.90 -0.83 0.21
N VAL A 115 0.28 -1.15 0.75
CA VAL A 115 1.02 -0.30 1.68
C VAL A 115 2.47 -0.23 1.23
N SER A 116 2.93 0.96 0.87
CA SER A 116 4.23 1.12 0.24
C SER A 116 5.07 2.24 0.87
N ILE A 117 6.39 2.02 0.87
CA ILE A 117 7.38 3.03 1.18
C ILE A 117 8.29 3.18 -0.04
N VAL A 118 8.46 4.41 -0.53
CA VAL A 118 9.40 4.74 -1.60
C VAL A 118 10.49 5.63 -1.02
N THR A 119 11.69 5.10 -0.91
CA THR A 119 12.84 5.79 -0.34
C THR A 119 13.83 6.18 -1.42
N PHE A 120 14.27 7.43 -1.40
CA PHE A 120 15.35 7.94 -2.24
C PHE A 120 16.50 8.42 -1.39
N THR A 121 17.76 8.07 -1.78
CA THR A 121 19.00 8.58 -1.17
C THR A 121 20.14 8.63 -2.18
N ASP A 122 21.09 9.55 -1.98
CA ASP A 122 22.36 9.61 -2.73
C ASP A 122 23.56 9.18 -1.91
N GLY A 123 23.35 8.75 -0.65
CA GLY A 123 24.44 8.46 0.27
C GLY A 123 24.15 7.35 1.27
N LEU A 124 25.16 7.12 2.10
CA LEU A 124 25.08 6.21 3.24
C LEU A 124 24.53 6.95 4.47
N ASP A 125 23.91 6.20 5.36
CA ASP A 125 23.45 6.72 6.65
C ASP A 125 24.61 7.29 7.48
N GLN A 126 24.44 8.47 8.05
CA GLN A 126 25.45 9.19 8.79
C GLN A 126 25.09 9.48 10.26
N GLY A 127 24.20 8.71 10.85
CA GLY A 127 23.95 8.94 12.27
C GLY A 127 22.54 8.61 12.76
N SER A 128 21.78 7.85 12.02
CA SER A 128 20.44 7.43 12.47
C SER A 128 20.42 6.82 13.86
N TYR A 129 21.46 6.03 14.22
CA TYR A 129 21.52 5.39 15.54
C TYR A 129 21.65 6.39 16.71
N VAL A 130 22.17 7.60 16.43
CA VAL A 130 22.25 8.67 17.44
C VAL A 130 20.87 9.26 17.72
N MET A 131 19.98 9.23 16.74
CA MET A 131 18.60 9.71 16.87
C MET A 131 17.71 8.74 17.66
N ASN A 132 18.19 7.50 17.85
CA ASN A 132 17.44 6.47 18.56
C ASN A 132 18.35 5.67 19.50
N ASN A 133 18.33 6.01 20.78
CA ASN A 133 19.17 5.42 21.82
C ASN A 133 18.96 3.91 22.07
N ASN A 134 18.04 3.26 21.36
CA ASN A 134 17.83 1.82 21.43
C ASN A 134 18.84 1.01 20.63
N TYR A 135 19.68 1.66 19.81
CA TYR A 135 20.64 1.01 18.95
C TYR A 135 22.06 1.52 19.24
N ASN A 136 23.04 0.63 19.17
CA ASN A 136 24.45 0.95 19.47
C ASN A 136 25.26 1.24 18.20
N SER A 137 24.74 0.93 17.03
CA SER A 137 25.39 1.18 15.74
C SER A 137 24.38 1.36 14.60
N GLY A 138 24.82 1.97 13.51
CA GLY A 138 24.03 2.10 12.28
C GLY A 138 23.68 0.75 11.68
N GLU A 139 24.57 -0.23 11.74
CA GLU A 139 24.29 -1.58 11.24
C GLU A 139 23.17 -2.29 12.03
N GLU A 140 23.21 -2.19 13.35
CA GLU A 140 22.16 -2.72 14.22
C GLU A 140 20.80 -2.08 13.89
N TYR A 141 20.80 -0.76 13.71
CA TYR A 141 19.58 -0.03 13.35
C TYR A 141 19.06 -0.43 11.97
N LEU A 142 19.93 -0.50 10.95
CA LEU A 142 19.56 -0.94 9.61
C LEU A 142 18.96 -2.35 9.62
N ASN A 143 19.55 -3.28 10.36
CA ASN A 143 19.05 -4.64 10.47
C ASN A 143 17.64 -4.67 11.13
N ALA A 144 17.40 -3.85 12.15
CA ALA A 144 16.10 -3.73 12.78
C ALA A 144 15.05 -3.14 11.83
N VAL A 145 15.38 -2.08 11.08
CA VAL A 145 14.50 -1.50 10.07
C VAL A 145 14.20 -2.50 8.96
N SER A 146 15.22 -3.21 8.48
CA SER A 146 15.09 -4.26 7.48
C SER A 146 14.13 -5.37 7.93
N GLN A 147 14.26 -5.79 9.19
CA GLN A 147 13.35 -6.78 9.76
C GLN A 147 11.92 -6.26 9.83
N ARG A 148 11.71 -5.01 10.28
CA ARG A 148 10.37 -4.39 10.33
C ARG A 148 9.74 -4.35 8.94
N ILE A 149 10.45 -3.94 7.90
CA ILE A 149 9.94 -3.92 6.52
C ILE A 149 9.39 -5.29 6.12
N ARG A 150 10.09 -6.38 6.48
CA ARG A 150 9.73 -7.75 6.09
C ARG A 150 8.66 -8.40 6.95
N THR A 151 8.43 -7.91 8.16
CA THR A 151 7.53 -8.56 9.14
C THR A 151 6.32 -7.71 9.52
N MET A 152 6.30 -6.43 9.14
CA MET A 152 5.20 -5.53 9.46
C MET A 152 4.07 -5.69 8.44
N TYR A 153 2.86 -5.72 8.98
CA TYR A 153 1.62 -5.72 8.21
C TYR A 153 0.72 -4.57 8.66
N LYS A 154 -0.05 -4.04 7.75
CA LYS A 154 -1.12 -3.08 8.02
C LYS A 154 -2.43 -3.65 7.50
N ASN A 155 -3.39 -3.96 8.39
CA ASN A 155 -4.65 -4.65 8.02
C ASN A 155 -4.41 -5.91 7.18
N ASP A 156 -3.47 -6.77 7.60
CA ASP A 156 -3.03 -7.99 6.91
C ASP A 156 -2.32 -7.75 5.55
N ILE A 157 -2.08 -6.50 5.16
CA ILE A 157 -1.33 -6.14 3.96
C ILE A 157 0.16 -5.98 4.33
N PRO A 158 1.07 -6.71 3.67
CA PRO A 158 2.51 -6.56 3.88
C PRO A 158 3.01 -5.20 3.38
N ILE A 159 4.11 -4.74 3.96
CA ILE A 159 4.78 -3.52 3.50
C ILE A 159 5.59 -3.82 2.24
N THR A 160 5.34 -3.09 1.16
CA THR A 160 6.19 -3.08 -0.02
C THR A 160 7.12 -1.87 0.03
N ALA A 161 8.42 -2.11 0.16
CA ALA A 161 9.42 -1.04 0.22
C ALA A 161 10.27 -1.00 -1.04
N TYR A 162 10.34 0.16 -1.66
CA TYR A 162 11.18 0.49 -2.81
C TYR A 162 12.33 1.37 -2.35
N ALA A 163 13.55 1.06 -2.81
CA ALA A 163 14.75 1.85 -2.53
C ALA A 163 15.38 2.33 -3.82
N ILE A 164 15.44 3.65 -4.01
CA ILE A 164 16.09 4.30 -5.14
C ILE A 164 17.41 4.91 -4.64
N GLY A 165 18.50 4.52 -5.23
CA GLY A 165 19.82 5.05 -4.91
C GLY A 165 20.51 5.67 -6.10
N VAL A 166 21.11 6.85 -5.91
CA VAL A 166 22.11 7.43 -6.82
C VAL A 166 23.42 7.51 -6.06
N ARG A 167 24.50 7.03 -6.65
CA ARG A 167 25.79 7.13 -5.98
C ARG A 167 26.30 8.56 -5.96
N GLY A 168 26.25 9.19 -4.80
CA GLY A 168 26.90 10.47 -4.55
C GLY A 168 28.43 10.36 -4.58
N SER A 169 29.10 11.49 -4.66
CA SER A 169 30.59 11.55 -4.70
C SER A 169 31.27 11.06 -3.43
N ASP A 170 30.55 10.98 -2.33
CA ASP A 170 30.98 10.51 -1.01
C ASP A 170 30.79 8.99 -0.82
N VAL A 171 30.12 8.30 -1.72
CA VAL A 171 29.95 6.84 -1.70
C VAL A 171 31.25 6.19 -2.20
N THR A 172 32.16 5.90 -1.28
CA THR A 172 33.46 5.24 -1.57
C THR A 172 33.31 3.72 -1.69
N ASP A 173 32.27 3.12 -1.14
CA ASP A 173 31.99 1.68 -1.18
C ASP A 173 30.62 1.39 -1.86
N PRO A 174 30.62 1.16 -3.18
CA PRO A 174 29.41 0.86 -3.92
C PRO A 174 28.73 -0.45 -3.50
N VAL A 175 29.49 -1.41 -3.00
CA VAL A 175 28.96 -2.71 -2.57
C VAL A 175 28.12 -2.53 -1.31
N THR A 176 28.66 -1.85 -0.31
CA THR A 176 27.92 -1.54 0.92
C THR A 176 26.72 -0.66 0.64
N PHE A 177 26.82 0.32 -0.27
CA PHE A 177 25.69 1.15 -0.67
C PHE A 177 24.53 0.31 -1.23
N ARG A 178 24.83 -0.57 -2.20
CA ARG A 178 23.84 -1.49 -2.79
C ARG A 178 23.23 -2.41 -1.75
N GLN A 179 24.02 -3.02 -0.87
CA GLN A 179 23.55 -3.89 0.20
C GLN A 179 22.62 -3.17 1.19
N ASN A 180 22.90 -1.89 1.48
CA ASN A 180 22.04 -1.09 2.35
C ASN A 180 20.68 -0.79 1.67
N LEU A 181 20.66 -0.47 0.37
CA LEU A 181 19.42 -0.33 -0.39
C LEU A 181 18.60 -1.63 -0.38
N GLU A 182 19.26 -2.78 -0.55
CA GLU A 182 18.60 -4.10 -0.49
C GLU A 182 18.02 -4.40 0.89
N LYS A 183 18.64 -3.94 1.96
CA LYS A 183 18.08 -4.05 3.33
C LYS A 183 16.89 -3.11 3.57
N LEU A 184 16.84 -1.98 2.88
CA LEU A 184 15.75 -0.99 2.95
C LEU A 184 14.59 -1.28 1.99
N SER A 185 14.69 -2.32 1.19
CA SER A 185 13.66 -2.79 0.27
C SER A 185 13.01 -4.09 0.73
N SER A 186 11.80 -4.37 0.26
CA SER A 186 11.10 -5.63 0.54
C SER A 186 11.68 -6.80 -0.29
N SER A 187 12.26 -6.52 -1.46
CA SER A 187 12.92 -7.49 -2.33
C SER A 187 14.01 -6.84 -3.17
N SER A 188 14.92 -7.64 -3.75
CA SER A 188 15.96 -7.14 -4.66
C SER A 188 15.41 -6.51 -5.93
N ASN A 189 14.20 -6.90 -6.35
CA ASN A 189 13.52 -6.31 -7.51
C ASN A 189 13.02 -4.88 -7.24
N ASN A 190 12.90 -4.50 -5.99
CA ASN A 190 12.46 -3.17 -5.56
C ASN A 190 13.64 -2.22 -5.28
N VAL A 191 14.84 -2.58 -5.73
CA VAL A 191 16.04 -1.75 -5.60
C VAL A 191 16.43 -1.20 -6.96
N PHE A 192 16.46 0.11 -7.05
CA PHE A 192 16.78 0.86 -8.26
C PHE A 192 18.05 1.70 -8.02
N GLU A 193 19.18 1.22 -8.52
CA GLU A 193 20.41 1.99 -8.54
C GLU A 193 20.52 2.69 -9.88
N ILE A 194 20.32 4.02 -9.90
CA ILE A 194 20.35 4.84 -11.11
C ILE A 194 21.76 5.46 -11.28
N GLU A 195 22.20 5.55 -12.53
CA GLU A 195 23.57 6.01 -12.85
C GLU A 195 23.71 7.53 -12.75
N SER A 196 22.62 8.25 -12.96
CA SER A 196 22.62 9.70 -12.90
C SER A 196 21.27 10.28 -12.47
N MET A 197 21.31 11.48 -11.90
CA MET A 197 20.11 12.21 -11.46
C MET A 197 19.14 12.53 -12.60
N SER A 198 19.57 12.49 -13.86
CA SER A 198 18.66 12.67 -15.00
C SER A 198 17.61 11.57 -15.10
N GLN A 199 17.85 10.39 -14.54
CA GLN A 199 16.95 9.23 -14.57
C GLN A 199 15.93 9.22 -13.43
N ILE A 200 16.12 10.08 -12.41
CA ILE A 200 15.28 10.05 -11.19
C ILE A 200 13.80 10.28 -11.50
N GLY A 201 13.49 11.21 -12.41
CA GLY A 201 12.11 11.52 -12.79
C GLY A 201 11.39 10.34 -13.43
N GLU A 202 12.06 9.62 -14.34
CA GLU A 202 11.52 8.43 -14.98
C GLU A 202 11.29 7.31 -13.96
N GLN A 203 12.25 7.11 -13.04
CA GLN A 203 12.14 6.07 -12.02
C GLN A 203 11.00 6.33 -11.04
N PHE A 204 10.85 7.57 -10.57
CA PHE A 204 9.73 7.95 -9.71
C PHE A 204 8.38 7.80 -10.43
N ALA A 205 8.30 8.21 -11.69
CA ALA A 205 7.08 8.07 -12.48
C ALA A 205 6.71 6.59 -12.71
N ALA A 206 7.70 5.73 -12.97
CA ALA A 206 7.49 4.29 -13.14
C ALA A 206 6.94 3.64 -11.86
N ILE A 207 7.53 3.95 -10.69
CA ILE A 207 7.04 3.44 -9.40
C ILE A 207 5.65 4.00 -9.09
N ALA A 208 5.38 5.29 -9.36
CA ALA A 208 4.05 5.86 -9.15
C ALA A 208 3.00 5.15 -10.01
N GLN A 209 3.32 4.82 -11.25
CA GLN A 209 2.42 4.08 -12.14
C GLN A 209 2.20 2.64 -11.65
N GLU A 210 3.25 1.98 -11.17
CA GLU A 210 3.16 0.64 -10.60
C GLU A 210 2.26 0.65 -9.35
N LEU A 211 2.48 1.54 -8.41
CA LEU A 211 1.68 1.69 -7.19
C LEU A 211 0.21 1.99 -7.50
N TYR A 212 -0.04 2.82 -8.50
CA TYR A 212 -1.38 3.08 -8.96
C TYR A 212 -2.05 1.82 -9.54
N ASN A 213 -1.34 1.06 -10.37
CA ASN A 213 -1.85 -0.19 -10.94
C ASN A 213 -2.14 -1.23 -9.84
N GLN A 214 -1.28 -1.31 -8.83
CA GLN A 214 -1.47 -2.19 -7.66
C GLN A 214 -2.64 -1.75 -6.75
N SER A 215 -3.16 -0.54 -6.91
CA SER A 215 -4.32 -0.04 -6.17
C SER A 215 -5.65 -0.36 -6.83
N SER A 216 -5.65 -1.11 -7.93
CA SER A 216 -6.86 -1.54 -8.63
C SER A 216 -7.01 -3.05 -8.51
N SER A 217 -8.22 -3.50 -8.23
CA SER A 217 -8.61 -4.89 -8.37
C SER A 217 -9.54 -5.06 -9.56
N TYR A 218 -9.47 -6.23 -10.18
CA TYR A 218 -10.30 -6.54 -11.34
C TYR A 218 -11.17 -7.75 -11.05
N ASP A 219 -12.49 -7.55 -11.14
CA ASP A 219 -13.45 -8.63 -11.09
C ASP A 219 -13.76 -9.09 -12.51
N VAL A 220 -13.63 -10.37 -12.77
CA VAL A 220 -13.86 -10.96 -14.09
C VAL A 220 -15.15 -11.78 -14.06
N THR A 221 -16.15 -11.35 -14.79
CA THR A 221 -17.39 -12.10 -14.96
C THR A 221 -17.41 -12.76 -16.32
N LEU A 222 -17.57 -14.10 -16.31
CA LEU A 222 -17.59 -14.95 -17.48
C LEU A 222 -19.00 -15.52 -17.66
N LYS A 223 -19.56 -15.34 -18.84
CA LYS A 223 -20.90 -15.81 -19.20
C LYS A 223 -20.80 -17.13 -19.93
N THR A 224 -21.52 -18.13 -19.47
CA THR A 224 -21.55 -19.46 -20.09
C THR A 224 -23.00 -19.91 -20.29
N PRO A 225 -23.31 -20.70 -21.34
CA PRO A 225 -24.59 -21.43 -21.37
C PRO A 225 -24.64 -22.42 -20.22
N ALA A 226 -25.84 -22.69 -19.74
CA ALA A 226 -26.06 -23.75 -18.77
C ALA A 226 -25.57 -25.10 -19.33
N GLN A 227 -24.83 -25.83 -18.51
CA GLN A 227 -24.24 -27.13 -18.87
C GLN A 227 -24.92 -28.27 -18.09
N GLU A 228 -24.68 -29.49 -18.52
CA GLU A 228 -25.08 -30.66 -17.75
C GLU A 228 -24.23 -30.79 -16.48
N PRO A 229 -24.84 -31.16 -15.34
CA PRO A 229 -24.10 -31.40 -14.11
C PRO A 229 -22.97 -32.44 -14.31
N GLY A 230 -21.80 -32.16 -13.76
CA GLY A 230 -20.59 -32.99 -13.92
C GLY A 230 -19.71 -32.57 -15.10
N THR A 231 -20.14 -31.61 -15.92
CA THR A 231 -19.30 -31.08 -17.01
C THR A 231 -18.09 -30.35 -16.45
N LEU A 232 -16.90 -30.67 -16.98
CA LEU A 232 -15.68 -29.94 -16.67
C LEU A 232 -15.64 -28.66 -17.51
N ILE A 233 -15.60 -27.51 -16.86
CA ILE A 233 -15.48 -26.21 -17.51
C ILE A 233 -14.09 -25.65 -17.27
N ARG A 234 -13.48 -25.03 -18.28
CA ARG A 234 -12.24 -24.31 -18.20
C ARG A 234 -12.35 -22.92 -18.80
N PHE A 235 -11.96 -21.91 -18.04
CA PHE A 235 -11.79 -20.54 -18.47
C PHE A 235 -10.30 -20.27 -18.64
N THR A 236 -9.84 -20.10 -19.88
CA THR A 236 -8.43 -19.87 -20.21
C THR A 236 -8.21 -18.37 -20.46
N PHE A 237 -7.15 -17.84 -19.89
CA PHE A 237 -6.72 -16.46 -20.08
C PHE A 237 -5.44 -16.49 -20.91
N ASP A 238 -5.58 -16.26 -22.23
CA ASP A 238 -4.45 -16.26 -23.13
C ASP A 238 -3.74 -14.90 -23.07
N ASN A 239 -2.44 -14.99 -23.13
CA ASN A 239 -1.51 -13.88 -23.23
C ASN A 239 -1.07 -13.21 -21.94
N VAL A 240 -0.30 -13.94 -21.18
CA VAL A 240 0.81 -13.32 -20.48
C VAL A 240 1.93 -13.24 -21.51
N SER A 241 2.14 -12.08 -22.10
CA SER A 241 3.16 -11.84 -23.10
C SER A 241 4.51 -12.42 -22.64
N ASN A 242 5.11 -13.28 -23.45
CA ASN A 242 6.47 -13.84 -23.39
C ASN A 242 6.70 -15.11 -22.57
N ALA A 243 5.70 -15.83 -22.11
CA ALA A 243 5.94 -17.20 -21.67
C ALA A 243 5.49 -18.17 -22.78
N GLU A 244 6.44 -18.72 -23.48
CA GLU A 244 6.19 -19.90 -24.30
C GLU A 244 5.50 -20.96 -23.41
N GLU A 245 4.23 -21.26 -23.71
CA GLU A 245 3.43 -22.39 -23.19
C GLU A 245 2.73 -22.26 -21.82
N SER A 246 2.76 -21.18 -21.06
CA SER A 246 1.98 -21.13 -19.82
C SER A 246 0.54 -20.67 -20.06
N GLN A 247 -0.37 -21.62 -20.23
CA GLN A 247 -1.80 -21.36 -20.16
C GLN A 247 -2.19 -21.01 -18.72
N VAL A 248 -2.71 -19.81 -18.54
CA VAL A 248 -3.32 -19.38 -17.29
C VAL A 248 -4.81 -19.70 -17.35
N TYR A 249 -5.33 -20.49 -16.41
CA TYR A 249 -6.73 -20.88 -16.46
C TYR A 249 -7.34 -21.17 -15.08
N ILE A 250 -8.66 -21.11 -15.03
CA ILE A 250 -9.50 -21.63 -13.95
C ILE A 250 -10.29 -22.81 -14.50
N GLN A 251 -10.30 -23.91 -13.77
CA GLN A 251 -11.04 -25.11 -14.15
C GLN A 251 -11.87 -25.61 -12.97
N GLY A 252 -13.07 -26.08 -13.25
CA GLY A 252 -13.92 -26.66 -12.21
C GLY A 252 -15.02 -27.55 -12.76
N ILE A 253 -15.65 -28.31 -11.89
CA ILE A 253 -16.78 -29.18 -12.23
C ILE A 253 -18.06 -28.37 -12.06
N TYR A 254 -18.82 -28.28 -13.15
CA TYR A 254 -20.12 -27.61 -13.17
C TYR A 254 -21.19 -28.46 -12.51
N SER A 255 -22.00 -27.84 -11.70
CA SER A 255 -23.27 -28.36 -11.21
C SER A 255 -24.32 -27.27 -11.24
N ARG A 256 -25.58 -27.61 -11.04
CA ARG A 256 -26.67 -26.63 -11.06
C ARG A 256 -27.41 -26.64 -9.73
N GLY A 257 -27.49 -25.48 -9.10
CA GLY A 257 -28.37 -25.19 -7.98
C GLY A 257 -29.77 -24.77 -8.44
N ASN A 258 -30.63 -24.35 -7.52
CA ASN A 258 -32.01 -24.02 -7.83
C ASN A 258 -32.15 -22.83 -8.81
N ASN A 259 -31.24 -21.89 -8.84
CA ASN A 259 -31.27 -20.71 -9.72
C ASN A 259 -29.88 -20.25 -10.19
N CYS A 260 -28.86 -21.09 -10.08
CA CYS A 260 -27.52 -20.70 -10.46
C CYS A 260 -26.66 -21.89 -10.87
N GLY A 261 -25.69 -21.68 -11.73
CA GLY A 261 -24.57 -22.59 -11.94
C GLY A 261 -23.68 -22.59 -10.71
N ILE A 262 -23.08 -23.73 -10.39
CA ILE A 262 -22.12 -23.88 -9.30
C ILE A 262 -20.87 -24.49 -9.89
N LEU A 263 -19.71 -23.93 -9.53
CA LEU A 263 -18.42 -24.48 -9.86
C LEU A 263 -17.79 -25.08 -8.60
N SER A 264 -17.44 -26.35 -8.66
CA SER A 264 -16.80 -27.08 -7.56
C SER A 264 -15.45 -27.62 -7.99
N GLN A 265 -14.62 -28.04 -7.02
CA GLN A 265 -13.26 -28.54 -7.26
C GLN A 265 -12.46 -27.60 -8.16
N ILE A 266 -12.50 -26.32 -7.82
CA ILE A 266 -11.87 -25.28 -8.63
C ILE A 266 -10.36 -25.39 -8.52
N ASN A 267 -9.70 -25.42 -9.69
CA ASN A 267 -8.26 -25.41 -9.82
C ASN A 267 -7.84 -24.13 -10.55
N TYR A 268 -6.96 -23.37 -9.92
CA TYR A 268 -6.34 -22.17 -10.47
C TYR A 268 -4.94 -22.55 -10.97
N VAL A 269 -4.64 -22.29 -12.24
CA VAL A 269 -3.34 -22.57 -12.84
C VAL A 269 -2.75 -21.27 -13.38
N GLY A 270 -1.56 -20.92 -12.90
CA GLY A 270 -0.91 -19.64 -13.20
C GLY A 270 -1.59 -18.43 -12.54
N LEU A 271 -2.51 -18.68 -11.61
CA LEU A 271 -3.29 -17.69 -10.87
C LEU A 271 -3.12 -17.92 -9.37
N VAL A 272 -3.11 -16.83 -8.63
CA VAL A 272 -3.11 -16.87 -7.18
C VAL A 272 -4.54 -17.19 -6.72
N ASP A 273 -4.67 -18.18 -5.83
CA ASP A 273 -5.91 -18.41 -5.10
C ASP A 273 -6.05 -17.33 -4.01
N CYS A 274 -6.65 -16.21 -4.38
CA CYS A 274 -6.89 -15.09 -3.46
C CYS A 274 -8.08 -15.31 -2.53
N GLY A 275 -8.59 -16.54 -2.39
CA GLY A 275 -9.88 -16.80 -1.72
C GLY A 275 -11.03 -16.11 -2.47
N SER A 276 -10.88 -15.95 -3.78
CA SER A 276 -11.86 -15.29 -4.63
C SER A 276 -13.18 -16.04 -4.54
N THR A 277 -14.20 -15.38 -4.02
CA THR A 277 -15.54 -15.94 -3.95
C THR A 277 -16.06 -16.03 -5.38
N VAL A 278 -16.27 -17.25 -5.85
CA VAL A 278 -16.94 -17.48 -7.13
C VAL A 278 -18.41 -17.23 -6.91
N TYR A 279 -18.91 -16.15 -7.52
CA TYR A 279 -20.35 -15.92 -7.57
C TYR A 279 -20.89 -16.48 -8.87
N SER A 280 -22.00 -17.15 -8.78
CA SER A 280 -22.75 -17.60 -9.94
C SER A 280 -24.16 -17.02 -9.90
N GLU A 281 -24.56 -16.42 -11.00
CA GLU A 281 -25.88 -15.87 -11.22
C GLU A 281 -26.45 -16.44 -12.51
N SER A 282 -27.71 -16.84 -12.51
CA SER A 282 -28.37 -17.34 -13.73
C SER A 282 -29.20 -16.25 -14.38
N GLN A 283 -29.00 -16.07 -15.69
CA GLN A 283 -29.83 -15.22 -16.53
C GLN A 283 -30.44 -16.05 -17.65
N GLY A 284 -31.64 -16.60 -17.40
CA GLY A 284 -32.31 -17.48 -18.34
C GLY A 284 -31.57 -18.81 -18.56
N SER A 285 -31.04 -19.04 -19.75
CA SER A 285 -30.27 -20.22 -20.12
C SER A 285 -28.75 -20.06 -19.95
N THR A 286 -28.31 -18.99 -19.31
CA THR A 286 -26.89 -18.67 -19.13
C THR A 286 -26.56 -18.48 -17.66
N ASP A 287 -25.36 -18.86 -17.28
CA ASP A 287 -24.79 -18.64 -15.96
C ASP A 287 -23.65 -17.60 -16.04
N LEU A 288 -23.57 -16.74 -15.02
CA LEU A 288 -22.51 -15.75 -14.86
C LEU A 288 -21.61 -16.18 -13.71
N PHE A 289 -20.35 -16.45 -13.97
CA PHE A 289 -19.36 -16.74 -12.95
C PHE A 289 -18.46 -15.51 -12.74
N THR A 290 -18.49 -14.95 -11.55
CA THR A 290 -17.66 -13.79 -11.20
C THR A 290 -16.52 -14.24 -10.29
N PHE A 291 -15.31 -13.99 -10.74
CA PHE A 291 -14.09 -14.19 -9.97
C PHE A 291 -13.60 -12.81 -9.53
N LYS A 292 -13.49 -12.62 -8.22
CA LYS A 292 -13.08 -11.34 -7.65
C LYS A 292 -11.58 -11.27 -7.46
N ASN A 293 -11.02 -10.10 -7.74
CA ASN A 293 -9.61 -9.76 -7.53
C ASN A 293 -8.66 -10.83 -8.11
N LEU A 294 -8.88 -11.20 -9.36
CA LEU A 294 -8.14 -12.26 -10.02
C LEU A 294 -6.72 -11.77 -10.37
N LEU A 295 -5.70 -12.42 -9.82
CA LEU A 295 -4.28 -12.13 -10.04
C LEU A 295 -3.55 -13.33 -10.66
N THR A 296 -2.52 -13.03 -11.45
CA THR A 296 -1.55 -14.05 -11.88
C THR A 296 -0.57 -14.38 -10.76
N GLU A 297 0.19 -15.47 -10.89
CA GLU A 297 1.25 -15.83 -9.93
C GLU A 297 2.36 -14.76 -9.81
N GLN A 298 2.42 -13.82 -10.75
CA GLN A 298 3.32 -12.66 -10.74
C GLN A 298 2.64 -11.39 -10.19
N ASP A 299 1.51 -11.53 -9.48
CA ASP A 299 0.71 -10.42 -8.94
C ASP A 299 0.20 -9.42 -10.00
N ILE A 300 0.09 -9.87 -11.25
CA ILE A 300 -0.47 -9.05 -12.33
C ILE A 300 -1.99 -9.24 -12.33
N PRO A 301 -2.79 -8.17 -12.19
CA PRO A 301 -4.25 -8.28 -12.24
C PRO A 301 -4.73 -8.80 -13.60
N VAL A 302 -5.61 -9.77 -13.59
CA VAL A 302 -6.29 -10.24 -14.81
C VAL A 302 -7.33 -9.21 -15.22
N SER A 303 -7.03 -8.49 -16.29
CA SER A 303 -7.81 -7.35 -16.80
C SER A 303 -8.32 -7.61 -18.22
N THR A 304 -8.85 -6.57 -18.84
CA THR A 304 -9.30 -6.60 -20.25
C THR A 304 -8.18 -6.86 -21.26
N THR A 305 -6.90 -6.73 -20.85
CA THR A 305 -5.75 -6.98 -21.70
C THR A 305 -5.50 -8.47 -21.97
N PHE A 306 -6.07 -9.34 -21.13
CA PHE A 306 -5.96 -10.78 -21.34
C PHE A 306 -7.01 -11.27 -22.33
N THR A 307 -6.59 -12.05 -23.33
CA THR A 307 -7.51 -12.77 -24.21
C THR A 307 -8.16 -13.91 -23.41
N LYS A 308 -9.48 -13.99 -23.47
CA LYS A 308 -10.26 -14.90 -22.64
C LYS A 308 -10.98 -15.88 -23.52
N GLN A 309 -10.87 -17.13 -23.20
CA GLN A 309 -11.58 -18.22 -23.84
C GLN A 309 -12.18 -19.10 -22.76
N TRP A 310 -13.31 -19.74 -23.07
CA TRP A 310 -13.80 -20.81 -22.26
C TRP A 310 -14.16 -22.01 -23.11
N ARG A 311 -14.05 -23.18 -22.53
CA ARG A 311 -14.35 -24.44 -23.18
C ARG A 311 -14.84 -25.44 -22.13
N TRP A 312 -15.54 -26.44 -22.57
CA TRP A 312 -15.99 -27.53 -21.72
C TRP A 312 -15.56 -28.86 -22.30
N GLN A 313 -15.48 -29.87 -21.46
CA GLN A 313 -15.20 -31.23 -21.84
C GLN A 313 -16.51 -31.99 -22.01
N ASN A 314 -16.72 -32.57 -23.18
CA ASN A 314 -17.90 -33.40 -23.44
C ASN A 314 -17.75 -34.82 -22.81
N SER A 315 -18.78 -35.65 -22.98
CA SER A 315 -18.79 -37.03 -22.47
C SER A 315 -17.71 -37.95 -23.05
N THR A 316 -17.05 -37.57 -24.12
CA THR A 316 -15.91 -38.27 -24.72
C THR A 316 -14.56 -37.70 -24.30
N GLU A 317 -14.55 -36.86 -23.27
CA GLU A 317 -13.39 -36.16 -22.75
C GLU A 317 -12.68 -35.21 -23.76
N SER A 318 -13.37 -34.86 -24.83
CA SER A 318 -12.85 -33.90 -25.83
C SER A 318 -13.24 -32.47 -25.44
N TRP A 319 -12.27 -31.56 -25.56
CA TRP A 319 -12.54 -30.14 -25.32
C TRP A 319 -13.32 -29.54 -26.48
N ILE A 320 -14.44 -28.89 -26.16
CA ILE A 320 -15.26 -28.15 -27.12
C ILE A 320 -15.07 -26.66 -26.90
N ASN A 321 -14.57 -25.96 -27.92
CA ASN A 321 -14.51 -24.52 -27.90
C ASN A 321 -15.90 -23.96 -28.25
N ASN A 322 -16.38 -23.00 -27.44
CA ASN A 322 -17.63 -22.35 -27.73
C ASN A 322 -17.42 -21.10 -28.60
N SER A 323 -17.62 -21.26 -29.91
CA SER A 323 -17.51 -20.17 -30.87
C SER A 323 -18.67 -19.15 -30.78
N GLU A 324 -19.81 -19.55 -30.19
CA GLU A 324 -20.97 -18.65 -30.00
C GLU A 324 -20.76 -17.65 -28.85
N PHE A 325 -19.84 -17.96 -27.96
CA PHE A 325 -19.47 -17.12 -26.83
C PHE A 325 -18.09 -16.52 -27.06
N SER A 326 -18.00 -15.62 -28.00
CA SER A 326 -16.76 -14.85 -28.24
C SER A 326 -16.36 -14.08 -26.96
N PRO A 327 -15.08 -14.07 -26.60
CA PRO A 327 -14.60 -13.38 -25.41
C PRO A 327 -15.06 -11.92 -25.30
N SER A 328 -15.15 -11.22 -26.39
CA SER A 328 -15.51 -9.80 -26.44
C SER A 328 -16.96 -9.47 -26.06
N GLY A 329 -17.88 -10.44 -26.14
CA GLY A 329 -19.30 -10.21 -25.82
C GLY A 329 -19.78 -10.83 -24.50
N ASN A 330 -18.99 -11.71 -23.91
CA ASN A 330 -19.40 -12.55 -22.80
C ASN A 330 -18.52 -12.44 -21.55
N THR A 331 -17.55 -11.55 -21.59
CA THR A 331 -16.69 -11.27 -20.46
C THR A 331 -16.88 -9.82 -20.04
N ILE A 332 -17.27 -9.62 -18.80
CA ILE A 332 -17.34 -8.31 -18.17
C ILE A 332 -16.18 -8.22 -17.21
N VAL A 333 -15.38 -7.18 -17.36
CA VAL A 333 -14.32 -6.87 -16.39
C VAL A 333 -14.73 -5.59 -15.71
N THR A 334 -14.87 -5.66 -14.41
CA THR A 334 -15.13 -4.51 -13.57
C THR A 334 -13.84 -4.19 -12.81
N GLU A 335 -13.32 -3.01 -13.06
CA GLU A 335 -12.24 -2.46 -12.27
C GLU A 335 -12.81 -1.80 -11.02
N GLU A 336 -12.28 -2.15 -9.88
CA GLU A 336 -12.59 -1.49 -8.63
C GLU A 336 -11.31 -0.86 -8.07
N PHE A 337 -11.33 0.47 -7.97
CA PHE A 337 -10.26 1.20 -7.32
C PHE A 337 -10.33 0.96 -5.81
N LYS A 338 -9.23 0.54 -5.23
CA LYS A 338 -9.06 0.28 -3.80
C LYS A 338 -8.11 1.31 -3.19
N SER A 339 -8.09 1.34 -1.88
CA SER A 339 -7.21 2.26 -1.17
C SER A 339 -5.78 1.75 -1.09
N ALA A 340 -4.83 2.67 -1.17
CA ALA A 340 -3.42 2.43 -0.92
C ALA A 340 -2.84 3.47 0.03
N LEU A 341 -1.85 3.05 0.82
CA LEU A 341 -1.10 3.89 1.74
C LEU A 341 0.35 3.97 1.25
N ILE A 342 0.82 5.16 0.93
CA ILE A 342 2.14 5.38 0.33
C ILE A 342 2.92 6.38 1.17
N MET A 343 4.14 6.00 1.58
CA MET A 343 5.10 6.90 2.22
C MET A 343 6.24 7.21 1.26
N LEU A 344 6.45 8.49 0.98
CA LEU A 344 7.59 8.98 0.19
C LEU A 344 8.66 9.51 1.15
N VAL A 345 9.86 8.95 1.10
CA VAL A 345 10.99 9.28 1.98
C VAL A 345 12.13 9.82 1.12
N LEU A 346 12.46 11.11 1.30
CA LEU A 346 13.32 11.87 0.41
C LEU A 346 14.58 12.35 1.13
N ASP A 347 15.72 12.02 0.59
CA ASP A 347 17.01 12.58 1.01
C ASP A 347 17.06 14.09 0.68
N CYS A 348 17.42 14.88 1.68
CA CYS A 348 17.62 16.32 1.61
C CYS A 348 19.03 16.68 2.11
N SER A 349 19.99 15.75 2.04
CA SER A 349 21.37 15.99 2.45
C SER A 349 22.11 16.91 1.49
N SER A 350 23.13 17.58 1.99
CA SER A 350 23.91 18.54 1.20
C SER A 350 24.78 17.89 0.13
N SER A 351 24.99 16.55 0.14
CA SER A 351 25.64 15.79 -0.91
C SER A 351 24.95 15.92 -2.27
N LEU A 352 23.62 16.08 -2.26
CA LEU A 352 22.82 16.31 -3.46
C LEU A 352 23.19 17.61 -4.22
N ASN A 353 23.66 18.62 -3.54
CA ASN A 353 24.12 19.89 -4.14
C ASN A 353 23.11 20.43 -5.18
N THR A 354 23.54 20.64 -6.43
CA THR A 354 22.69 21.14 -7.52
C THR A 354 21.59 20.17 -7.93
N ASP A 355 21.73 18.91 -7.64
CA ASP A 355 20.81 17.82 -8.00
C ASP A 355 19.56 17.79 -7.11
N PHE A 356 19.58 18.47 -5.98
CA PHE A 356 18.42 18.52 -5.08
C PHE A 356 17.15 19.05 -5.75
N GLN A 357 17.29 19.98 -6.69
CA GLN A 357 16.12 20.45 -7.45
C GLN A 357 15.52 19.36 -8.34
N SER A 358 16.35 18.45 -8.87
CA SER A 358 15.89 17.28 -9.64
C SER A 358 15.11 16.31 -8.76
N VAL A 359 15.56 16.09 -7.52
CA VAL A 359 14.83 15.27 -6.53
C VAL A 359 13.45 15.86 -6.23
N LYS A 360 13.37 17.16 -5.94
CA LYS A 360 12.09 17.84 -5.71
C LYS A 360 11.16 17.74 -6.92
N SER A 361 11.70 17.95 -8.12
CA SER A 361 10.92 17.89 -9.35
C SER A 361 10.39 16.47 -9.58
N ALA A 362 11.21 15.43 -9.37
CA ALA A 362 10.81 14.04 -9.49
C ALA A 362 9.75 13.65 -8.45
N ALA A 363 9.91 14.10 -7.19
CA ALA A 363 8.93 13.87 -6.14
C ALA A 363 7.59 14.56 -6.44
N CYS A 364 7.61 15.80 -6.97
CA CYS A 364 6.41 16.48 -7.42
C CYS A 364 5.74 15.75 -8.59
N GLN A 365 6.53 15.21 -9.54
CA GLN A 365 6.02 14.43 -10.65
C GLN A 365 5.42 13.10 -10.17
N PHE A 366 6.01 12.45 -9.17
CA PHE A 366 5.44 11.27 -8.53
C PHE A 366 4.03 11.55 -7.99
N ILE A 367 3.84 12.63 -7.25
CA ILE A 367 2.53 13.05 -6.73
C ILE A 367 1.55 13.35 -7.88
N GLU A 368 2.01 14.04 -8.93
CA GLU A 368 1.18 14.31 -10.12
C GLU A 368 0.75 13.03 -10.84
N THR A 369 1.67 12.08 -11.03
CA THR A 369 1.38 10.81 -11.71
C THR A 369 0.32 10.02 -10.94
N LEU A 370 0.46 9.91 -9.62
CA LEU A 370 -0.54 9.26 -8.77
C LEU A 370 -1.91 9.98 -8.87
N ASN A 371 -1.94 11.31 -8.81
CA ASN A 371 -3.18 12.08 -8.84
C ASN A 371 -3.88 12.02 -10.20
N ASN A 372 -3.15 12.17 -11.29
CA ASN A 372 -3.72 12.18 -12.65
C ASN A 372 -4.36 10.84 -12.99
N ASN A 373 -3.77 9.76 -12.56
CA ASN A 373 -4.30 8.44 -12.77
C ASN A 373 -5.61 8.20 -11.98
N THR A 374 -5.77 8.81 -10.78
CA THR A 374 -7.02 8.73 -10.02
C THR A 374 -8.18 9.52 -10.66
N HIS A 375 -7.88 10.59 -11.40
CA HIS A 375 -8.91 11.42 -12.06
C HIS A 375 -9.38 10.89 -13.41
N GLN A 376 -8.61 10.05 -14.09
CA GLN A 376 -9.03 9.47 -15.37
C GLN A 376 -10.12 8.40 -15.24
N ARG A 377 -10.47 8.01 -14.01
CA ARG A 377 -11.40 6.90 -13.71
C ARG A 377 -12.67 7.32 -12.95
N ASN A 378 -12.82 8.60 -12.62
CA ASN A 378 -14.04 9.21 -12.10
C ASN A 378 -14.81 9.90 -13.23
#